data_518c44eb513c9cc37798c1b6a78f77fd
#
_entry.id   518c44eb513c9cc37798c1b6a78f77fd
#
_cell.length_a   1.000
_cell.length_b   1.000
_cell.length_c   1.000
_cell.angle_alpha   90.00
_cell.angle_beta   90.00
_cell.angle_gamma   90.00
#
_symmetry.space_group_name_H-M   'P 1'
#
loop_
_entity.id
_entity.type
_entity.pdbx_description
1 polymer ?
#
loop_
_entity_poly.entity_id
_entity_poly.type
_entity_poly.pdbx_seq_one_letter_code
_entity_poly.pdbx_strand_id
1 'polypeptide(L)'
;MPGPQPTVDKNEIERLINEGRLKKDIAKILGVSFSTVIRHSKGLKSKRTNTKYVCRTCGTKGKENFYENAAYQCKSCWNDRTYQSNKDKIANYMESRGGAKCQRCGYDRYVGALEFHHRDPKDKDPKWNRGWNIERLKKELDKCDILCSNCHREVHAEMRGSI
;
A
#
# COMPACT_ATOMS: atom_id res chain seq x y z
N MET A 1 47.86 -17.74 -1.46
CA MET A 1 47.23 -18.69 -2.42
C MET A 1 45.74 -18.69 -2.13
N PRO A 2 44.85 -18.38 -3.08
CA PRO A 2 43.42 -18.52 -2.85
C PRO A 2 43.10 -20.02 -2.69
N GLY A 3 42.38 -20.36 -1.61
CA GLY A 3 41.94 -21.73 -1.33
C GLY A 3 41.05 -22.30 -2.44
N PRO A 4 40.87 -23.64 -2.48
CA PRO A 4 40.09 -24.28 -3.52
C PRO A 4 38.66 -23.72 -3.50
N GLN A 5 38.20 -23.23 -4.65
CA GLN A 5 36.83 -22.75 -4.83
C GLN A 5 35.89 -23.95 -4.61
N PRO A 6 34.78 -23.77 -3.84
CA PRO A 6 33.83 -24.86 -3.67
C PRO A 6 33.31 -25.30 -5.03
N THR A 7 33.46 -26.58 -5.33
CA THR A 7 32.91 -27.22 -6.52
C THR A 7 31.40 -27.24 -6.39
N VAL A 8 30.73 -26.45 -7.21
CA VAL A 8 29.26 -26.35 -7.20
C VAL A 8 28.71 -27.48 -8.06
N ASP A 9 27.92 -28.36 -7.47
CA ASP A 9 27.21 -29.39 -8.21
C ASP A 9 26.08 -28.74 -9.07
N LYS A 10 26.25 -28.86 -10.38
CA LYS A 10 25.29 -28.37 -11.37
C LYS A 10 23.90 -29.02 -11.19
N ASN A 11 23.89 -30.32 -10.82
CA ASN A 11 22.65 -31.08 -10.63
C ASN A 11 21.87 -30.54 -9.44
N GLU A 12 22.55 -30.12 -8.37
CA GLU A 12 21.91 -29.51 -7.19
C GLU A 12 21.31 -28.13 -7.51
N ILE A 13 22.01 -27.32 -8.31
CA ILE A 13 21.44 -26.05 -8.82
C ILE A 13 20.19 -26.33 -9.66
N GLU A 14 20.24 -27.33 -10.54
CA GLU A 14 19.12 -27.71 -11.38
C GLU A 14 17.91 -28.19 -10.55
N ARG A 15 18.18 -29.03 -9.55
CA ARG A 15 17.14 -29.50 -8.60
C ARG A 15 16.45 -28.35 -7.92
N LEU A 16 17.18 -27.40 -7.33
CA LEU A 16 16.64 -26.24 -6.62
C LEU A 16 15.88 -25.28 -7.56
N ILE A 17 16.32 -25.15 -8.81
CA ILE A 17 15.59 -24.40 -9.84
C ILE A 17 14.25 -25.08 -10.17
N ASN A 18 14.25 -26.40 -10.30
CA ASN A 18 13.04 -27.18 -10.59
C ASN A 18 12.05 -27.17 -9.41
N GLU A 19 12.55 -27.03 -8.18
CA GLU A 19 11.74 -26.76 -6.97
C GLU A 19 11.16 -25.34 -6.94
N GLY A 20 11.50 -24.49 -7.92
CA GLY A 20 10.99 -23.11 -8.01
C GLY A 20 11.73 -22.09 -7.12
N ARG A 21 12.89 -22.46 -6.57
CA ARG A 21 13.70 -21.52 -5.78
C ARG A 21 14.25 -20.39 -6.64
N LEU A 22 14.30 -19.19 -6.09
CA LEU A 22 14.93 -18.05 -6.76
C LEU A 22 16.46 -18.24 -6.80
N LYS A 23 17.11 -17.91 -7.89
CA LYS A 23 18.59 -18.02 -8.03
C LYS A 23 19.35 -17.29 -6.91
N LYS A 24 18.79 -16.21 -6.38
CA LYS A 24 19.35 -15.49 -5.21
C LYS A 24 19.35 -16.34 -3.95
N ASP A 25 18.28 -17.10 -3.73
CA ASP A 25 18.13 -17.97 -2.55
C ASP A 25 19.00 -19.23 -2.72
N ILE A 26 19.10 -19.75 -3.94
CA ILE A 26 20.03 -20.88 -4.28
C ILE A 26 21.46 -20.49 -3.95
N ALA A 27 21.89 -19.27 -4.27
CA ALA A 27 23.22 -18.78 -3.94
C ALA A 27 23.48 -18.81 -2.42
N LYS A 28 22.48 -18.42 -1.63
CA LYS A 28 22.54 -18.47 -0.16
C LYS A 28 22.56 -19.91 0.37
N ILE A 29 21.71 -20.79 -0.15
CA ILE A 29 21.60 -22.20 0.28
C ILE A 29 22.91 -22.93 0.04
N LEU A 30 23.54 -22.71 -1.12
CA LEU A 30 24.78 -23.39 -1.54
C LEU A 30 26.06 -22.67 -1.06
N GLY A 31 25.95 -21.52 -0.39
CA GLY A 31 27.10 -20.75 0.11
C GLY A 31 28.01 -20.23 -1.03
N VAL A 32 27.45 -19.97 -2.22
CA VAL A 32 28.22 -19.54 -3.39
C VAL A 32 27.77 -18.17 -3.89
N SER A 33 28.58 -17.52 -4.74
CA SER A 33 28.21 -16.24 -5.30
C SER A 33 27.00 -16.35 -6.25
N PHE A 34 26.18 -15.33 -6.31
CA PHE A 34 25.07 -15.24 -7.25
C PHE A 34 25.54 -15.42 -8.71
N SER A 35 26.71 -14.86 -9.06
CA SER A 35 27.33 -15.00 -10.37
C SER A 35 27.67 -16.48 -10.71
N THR A 36 28.07 -17.27 -9.72
CA THR A 36 28.31 -18.69 -9.85
C THR A 36 27.03 -19.43 -10.21
N VAL A 37 25.91 -19.13 -9.49
CA VAL A 37 24.61 -19.73 -9.79
C VAL A 37 24.14 -19.34 -11.19
N ILE A 38 24.28 -18.08 -11.59
CA ILE A 38 23.94 -17.63 -12.96
C ILE A 38 24.72 -18.40 -14.01
N ARG A 39 26.03 -18.53 -13.84
CA ARG A 39 26.89 -19.24 -14.79
C ARG A 39 26.49 -20.71 -14.94
N HIS A 40 26.27 -21.41 -13.84
CA HIS A 40 25.92 -22.85 -13.86
C HIS A 40 24.47 -23.13 -14.22
N SER A 41 23.58 -22.11 -14.12
CA SER A 41 22.18 -22.19 -14.53
C SER A 41 21.94 -21.73 -15.97
N LYS A 42 23.00 -21.44 -16.74
CA LYS A 42 22.88 -21.02 -18.14
C LYS A 42 22.25 -22.16 -18.97
N GLY A 43 21.10 -21.87 -19.61
CA GLY A 43 20.32 -22.85 -20.38
C GLY A 43 19.29 -23.64 -19.57
N LEU A 44 19.33 -23.61 -18.24
CA LEU A 44 18.26 -24.18 -17.42
C LEU A 44 17.06 -23.23 -17.42
N LYS A 45 15.95 -23.67 -18.01
CA LYS A 45 14.67 -23.00 -17.89
C LYS A 45 14.14 -23.28 -16.48
N SER A 46 14.13 -22.29 -15.57
CA SER A 46 13.33 -22.45 -14.36
C SER A 46 11.90 -22.73 -14.82
N LYS A 47 11.29 -23.78 -14.29
CA LYS A 47 9.83 -23.92 -14.33
C LYS A 47 9.32 -22.72 -13.53
N ARG A 48 9.15 -21.57 -14.19
CA ARG A 48 8.38 -20.49 -13.60
C ARG A 48 7.02 -21.10 -13.30
N THR A 49 6.81 -21.48 -12.06
CA THR A 49 5.44 -21.69 -11.57
C THR A 49 4.72 -20.43 -12.02
N ASN A 50 3.66 -20.58 -12.77
CA ASN A 50 2.90 -19.46 -13.28
C ASN A 50 2.26 -18.78 -12.07
N THR A 51 3.05 -17.94 -11.37
CA THR A 51 2.63 -17.18 -10.18
C THR A 51 1.83 -15.96 -10.56
N LYS A 52 1.50 -15.83 -11.87
CA LYS A 52 0.58 -14.82 -12.34
C LYS A 52 -0.77 -15.09 -11.65
N TYR A 53 -1.34 -14.05 -11.05
CA TYR A 53 -2.56 -14.16 -10.27
C TYR A 53 -2.47 -15.05 -9.01
N VAL A 54 -1.34 -14.98 -8.32
CA VAL A 54 -1.18 -15.47 -6.95
C VAL A 54 -0.83 -14.28 -6.06
N CYS A 55 -1.68 -13.98 -5.09
CA CYS A 55 -1.47 -12.86 -4.18
C CYS A 55 -0.27 -13.12 -3.27
N ARG A 56 0.72 -12.24 -3.31
CA ARG A 56 1.94 -12.34 -2.47
C ARG A 56 1.67 -12.11 -0.99
N THR A 57 0.53 -11.49 -0.65
CA THR A 57 0.15 -11.16 0.72
C THR A 57 -0.64 -12.28 1.38
N CYS A 58 -1.69 -12.80 0.72
CA CYS A 58 -2.63 -13.76 1.31
C CYS A 58 -2.71 -15.10 0.56
N GLY A 59 -1.98 -15.26 -0.55
CA GLY A 59 -1.97 -16.50 -1.33
C GLY A 59 -3.20 -16.72 -2.22
N THR A 60 -4.19 -15.84 -2.22
CA THR A 60 -5.38 -15.95 -3.10
C THR A 60 -4.96 -16.11 -4.55
N LYS A 61 -5.63 -17.03 -5.26
CA LYS A 61 -5.37 -17.37 -6.66
C LYS A 61 -6.58 -17.02 -7.53
N GLY A 62 -6.36 -17.00 -8.86
CA GLY A 62 -7.41 -16.79 -9.86
C GLY A 62 -7.45 -15.35 -10.38
N LYS A 63 -7.50 -15.19 -11.71
CA LYS A 63 -7.45 -13.90 -12.42
C LYS A 63 -8.57 -12.95 -11.99
N GLU A 64 -9.74 -13.47 -11.71
CA GLU A 64 -10.95 -12.75 -11.28
C GLU A 64 -10.75 -11.97 -9.98
N ASN A 65 -9.83 -12.43 -9.12
CA ASN A 65 -9.52 -11.81 -7.83
C ASN A 65 -8.49 -10.67 -7.94
N PHE A 66 -8.04 -10.32 -9.16
CA PHE A 66 -7.00 -9.32 -9.39
C PHE A 66 -7.51 -8.19 -10.30
N TYR A 67 -6.93 -7.00 -10.14
CA TYR A 67 -7.05 -5.94 -11.13
C TYR A 67 -6.16 -6.27 -12.33
N GLU A 68 -6.54 -5.83 -13.53
CA GLU A 68 -5.82 -6.14 -14.77
C GLU A 68 -4.33 -5.80 -14.72
N ASN A 69 -4.00 -4.70 -14.07
CA ASN A 69 -2.63 -4.18 -13.97
C ASN A 69 -1.91 -4.57 -12.68
N ALA A 70 -2.47 -5.45 -11.85
CA ALA A 70 -1.94 -5.78 -10.52
C ALA A 70 -1.95 -7.29 -10.23
N ALA A 71 -1.33 -8.08 -11.09
CA ALA A 71 -1.33 -9.55 -11.02
C ALA A 71 -0.56 -10.17 -9.83
N TYR A 72 0.04 -9.37 -8.97
CA TYR A 72 0.83 -9.82 -7.80
C TYR A 72 0.14 -9.60 -6.45
N GLN A 73 -0.99 -8.87 -6.43
CA GLN A 73 -1.78 -8.60 -5.21
C GLN A 73 -3.27 -8.65 -5.55
N CYS A 74 -4.06 -9.42 -4.81
CA CYS A 74 -5.50 -9.51 -5.04
C CYS A 74 -6.22 -8.22 -4.68
N LYS A 75 -7.44 -8.05 -5.21
CA LYS A 75 -8.28 -6.86 -5.01
C LYS A 75 -8.49 -6.52 -3.52
N SER A 76 -8.77 -7.53 -2.68
CA SER A 76 -8.93 -7.33 -1.25
C SER A 76 -7.68 -6.73 -0.62
N CYS A 77 -6.53 -7.40 -0.71
CA CYS A 77 -5.29 -6.91 -0.14
C CYS A 77 -4.84 -5.55 -0.72
N TRP A 78 -5.13 -5.31 -1.99
CA TRP A 78 -4.87 -4.01 -2.62
C TRP A 78 -5.74 -2.91 -2.00
N ASN A 79 -7.03 -3.16 -1.86
CA ASN A 79 -7.99 -2.22 -1.29
C ASN A 79 -7.68 -1.92 0.17
N ASP A 80 -7.37 -2.96 0.97
CA ASP A 80 -6.98 -2.83 2.37
C ASP A 80 -5.73 -1.96 2.53
N ARG A 81 -4.70 -2.22 1.72
CA ARG A 81 -3.46 -1.42 1.72
C ARG A 81 -3.74 0.03 1.32
N THR A 82 -4.54 0.23 0.29
CA THR A 82 -4.90 1.58 -0.20
C THR A 82 -5.72 2.34 0.85
N TYR A 83 -6.68 1.66 1.46
CA TYR A 83 -7.49 2.22 2.54
C TYR A 83 -6.61 2.64 3.71
N GLN A 84 -5.71 1.77 4.18
CA GLN A 84 -4.82 2.08 5.30
C GLN A 84 -3.88 3.24 4.95
N SER A 85 -3.26 3.21 3.77
CA SER A 85 -2.40 4.31 3.32
C SER A 85 -3.13 5.67 3.27
N ASN A 86 -4.39 5.68 2.83
CA ASN A 86 -5.18 6.91 2.80
C ASN A 86 -5.57 7.37 4.21
N LYS A 87 -5.87 6.44 5.11
CA LYS A 87 -6.14 6.73 6.52
C LYS A 87 -4.92 7.37 7.20
N ASP A 88 -3.73 6.81 6.95
CA ASP A 88 -2.48 7.33 7.51
C ASP A 88 -2.15 8.74 7.00
N LYS A 89 -2.37 9.02 5.71
CA LYS A 89 -2.20 10.37 5.15
C LYS A 89 -3.09 11.40 5.85
N ILE A 90 -4.34 11.06 6.09
CA ILE A 90 -5.31 11.93 6.76
C ILE A 90 -4.94 12.12 8.22
N ALA A 91 -4.57 11.06 8.94
CA ALA A 91 -4.12 11.14 10.32
C ALA A 91 -2.89 12.06 10.46
N ASN A 92 -1.87 11.87 9.61
CA ASN A 92 -0.68 12.72 9.59
C ASN A 92 -1.00 14.18 9.27
N TYR A 93 -1.98 14.43 8.39
CA TYR A 93 -2.45 15.79 8.12
C TYR A 93 -3.11 16.41 9.35
N MET A 94 -4.01 15.68 10.03
CA MET A 94 -4.65 16.16 11.25
C MET A 94 -3.63 16.50 12.35
N GLU A 95 -2.62 15.64 12.53
CA GLU A 95 -1.54 15.90 13.48
C GLU A 95 -0.78 17.18 13.15
N SER A 96 -0.51 17.45 11.87
CA SER A 96 0.14 18.69 11.43
C SER A 96 -0.69 19.96 11.67
N ARG A 97 -2.00 19.79 11.93
CA ARG A 97 -2.95 20.87 12.21
C ARG A 97 -3.30 21.03 13.71
N GLY A 98 -2.50 20.46 14.59
CA GLY A 98 -2.67 20.56 16.04
C GLY A 98 -3.45 19.39 16.67
N GLY A 99 -3.45 18.24 15.98
CA GLY A 99 -4.03 16.97 16.45
C GLY A 99 -5.40 16.66 15.86
N ALA A 100 -5.78 15.39 16.02
CA ALA A 100 -7.07 14.89 15.56
C ALA A 100 -8.18 15.29 16.52
N LYS A 101 -8.61 16.55 16.48
CA LYS A 101 -9.67 17.10 17.34
C LYS A 101 -10.61 18.02 16.59
N CYS A 102 -11.84 18.12 17.06
CA CYS A 102 -12.83 19.07 16.55
C CYS A 102 -12.38 20.51 16.83
N GLN A 103 -12.27 21.33 15.81
CA GLN A 103 -11.85 22.74 15.94
C GLN A 103 -12.92 23.63 16.57
N ARG A 104 -14.19 23.16 16.67
CA ARG A 104 -15.29 23.91 17.28
C ARG A 104 -15.48 23.58 18.77
N CYS A 105 -15.52 22.29 19.13
CA CYS A 105 -15.82 21.87 20.50
C CYS A 105 -14.69 21.10 21.21
N GLY A 106 -13.57 20.88 20.54
CA GLY A 106 -12.42 20.18 21.12
C GLY A 106 -12.56 18.66 21.22
N TYR A 107 -13.64 18.05 20.71
CA TYR A 107 -13.83 16.60 20.76
C TYR A 107 -12.69 15.84 20.10
N ASP A 108 -12.07 14.89 20.82
CA ASP A 108 -10.87 14.15 20.41
C ASP A 108 -10.91 12.64 20.71
N ARG A 109 -12.03 12.12 21.25
CA ARG A 109 -12.12 10.74 21.75
C ARG A 109 -12.08 9.68 20.65
N TYR A 110 -12.59 9.98 19.45
CA TYR A 110 -12.65 9.02 18.35
C TYR A 110 -12.45 9.72 17.01
N VAL A 111 -11.31 9.43 16.38
CA VAL A 111 -10.92 10.05 15.08
C VAL A 111 -11.94 9.78 13.98
N GLY A 112 -12.61 8.61 14.01
CA GLY A 112 -13.65 8.26 13.04
C GLY A 112 -14.90 9.13 13.10
N ALA A 113 -15.09 9.90 14.18
CA ALA A 113 -16.17 10.87 14.30
C ALA A 113 -15.79 12.28 13.79
N LEU A 114 -14.54 12.44 13.31
CA LEU A 114 -14.07 13.71 12.75
C LEU A 114 -14.25 13.72 11.23
N GLU A 115 -14.79 14.82 10.74
CA GLU A 115 -15.13 15.06 9.34
C GLU A 115 -14.48 16.37 8.87
N PHE A 116 -14.15 16.44 7.58
CA PHE A 116 -13.65 17.66 6.96
C PHE A 116 -14.82 18.43 6.36
N HIS A 117 -15.03 19.65 6.86
CA HIS A 117 -16.06 20.57 6.43
C HIS A 117 -15.43 21.69 5.60
N HIS A 118 -15.80 21.84 4.33
CA HIS A 118 -15.36 22.98 3.52
C HIS A 118 -15.97 24.27 4.07
N ARG A 119 -15.12 25.26 4.39
CA ARG A 119 -15.56 26.57 4.87
C ARG A 119 -16.45 27.28 3.84
N ASP A 120 -16.10 27.20 2.57
CA ASP A 120 -16.97 27.58 1.45
C ASP A 120 -17.24 26.33 0.59
N PRO A 121 -18.51 25.91 0.43
CA PRO A 121 -18.89 24.80 -0.44
C PRO A 121 -18.47 24.98 -1.92
N LYS A 122 -18.31 26.22 -2.38
CA LYS A 122 -17.88 26.53 -3.76
C LYS A 122 -16.41 26.20 -4.00
N ASP A 123 -15.59 26.18 -2.95
CA ASP A 123 -14.17 25.86 -3.03
C ASP A 123 -13.89 24.37 -3.12
N LYS A 124 -14.91 23.52 -2.93
CA LYS A 124 -14.78 22.07 -2.99
C LYS A 124 -14.43 21.61 -4.41
N ASP A 125 -13.31 20.90 -4.57
CA ASP A 125 -13.00 20.25 -5.85
C ASP A 125 -14.04 19.14 -6.12
N PRO A 126 -14.80 19.20 -7.24
CA PRO A 126 -15.84 18.21 -7.58
C PRO A 126 -15.26 16.81 -7.79
N LYS A 127 -13.94 16.70 -8.02
CA LYS A 127 -13.21 15.42 -8.15
C LYS A 127 -12.56 14.98 -6.85
N TRP A 128 -12.95 15.56 -5.71
CA TRP A 128 -12.42 15.23 -4.40
C TRP A 128 -12.34 13.72 -4.16
N ASN A 129 -11.15 13.24 -3.81
CA ASN A 129 -10.88 11.84 -3.55
C ASN A 129 -9.76 11.65 -2.52
N ARG A 130 -10.02 10.85 -1.48
CA ARG A 130 -9.04 10.51 -0.43
C ARG A 130 -7.78 9.79 -0.98
N GLY A 131 -7.88 9.19 -2.15
CA GLY A 131 -6.77 8.50 -2.83
C GLY A 131 -5.79 9.43 -3.56
N TRP A 132 -6.00 10.75 -3.54
CA TRP A 132 -5.07 11.69 -4.15
C TRP A 132 -3.66 11.60 -3.55
N ASN A 133 -2.66 12.07 -4.32
CA ASN A 133 -1.34 12.29 -3.76
C ASN A 133 -1.41 13.30 -2.61
N ILE A 134 -0.42 13.25 -1.73
CA ILE A 134 -0.46 14.02 -0.47
C ILE A 134 -0.49 15.54 -0.70
N GLU A 135 0.16 16.04 -1.72
CA GLU A 135 0.23 17.48 -2.00
C GLU A 135 -1.12 18.04 -2.45
N ARG A 136 -1.81 17.31 -3.36
CA ARG A 136 -3.16 17.70 -3.78
C ARG A 136 -4.16 17.54 -2.65
N LEU A 137 -4.03 16.48 -1.86
CA LEU A 137 -4.88 16.21 -0.71
C LEU A 137 -4.77 17.35 0.32
N LYS A 138 -3.55 17.78 0.68
CA LYS A 138 -3.32 18.87 1.61
C LYS A 138 -3.97 20.17 1.13
N LYS A 139 -3.77 20.54 -0.14
CA LYS A 139 -4.37 21.76 -0.72
C LYS A 139 -5.89 21.77 -0.59
N GLU A 140 -6.54 20.63 -0.71
CA GLU A 140 -7.98 20.55 -0.55
C GLU A 140 -8.40 20.59 0.92
N LEU A 141 -7.71 19.83 1.79
CA LEU A 141 -7.97 19.81 3.21
C LEU A 141 -7.69 21.14 3.91
N ASP A 142 -6.77 21.95 3.38
CA ASP A 142 -6.47 23.31 3.89
C ASP A 142 -7.67 24.27 3.75
N LYS A 143 -8.63 23.96 2.87
CA LYS A 143 -9.92 24.70 2.73
C LYS A 143 -10.96 24.25 3.74
N CYS A 144 -10.67 23.21 4.54
CA CYS A 144 -11.63 22.58 5.44
C CYS A 144 -11.32 22.88 6.90
N ASP A 145 -12.36 22.82 7.71
CA ASP A 145 -12.26 22.69 9.16
C ASP A 145 -12.45 21.23 9.56
N ILE A 146 -11.79 20.80 10.63
CA ILE A 146 -11.95 19.48 11.22
C ILE A 146 -13.04 19.60 12.27
N LEU A 147 -14.20 18.99 12.03
CA LEU A 147 -15.35 19.04 12.92
C LEU A 147 -15.77 17.63 13.35
N CYS A 148 -16.27 17.48 14.57
CA CYS A 148 -16.98 16.24 14.92
C CYS A 148 -18.35 16.20 14.22
N SER A 149 -18.91 15.01 14.08
CA SER A 149 -20.20 14.81 13.38
C SER A 149 -21.34 15.67 13.91
N ASN A 150 -21.35 16.00 15.19
CA ASN A 150 -22.36 16.91 15.77
C ASN A 150 -22.13 18.35 15.30
N CYS A 151 -20.93 18.90 15.52
CA CYS A 151 -20.61 20.25 15.07
C CYS A 151 -20.74 20.41 13.55
N HIS A 152 -20.42 19.38 12.78
CA HIS A 152 -20.59 19.38 11.33
C HIS A 152 -22.06 19.54 10.92
N ARG A 153 -22.98 18.85 11.60
CA ARG A 153 -24.43 19.01 11.39
C ARG A 153 -24.94 20.37 11.82
N GLU A 154 -24.46 20.89 12.96
CA GLU A 154 -24.82 22.23 13.45
C GLU A 154 -24.42 23.32 12.44
N VAL A 155 -23.17 23.30 11.96
CA VAL A 155 -22.72 24.26 10.94
C VAL A 155 -23.57 24.18 9.67
N HIS A 156 -23.96 22.99 9.23
CA HIS A 156 -24.85 22.85 8.08
C HIS A 156 -26.27 23.40 8.38
N ALA A 157 -26.77 23.28 9.61
CA ALA A 157 -28.04 23.84 9.99
C ALA A 157 -28.00 25.38 10.04
N GLU A 158 -26.91 25.94 10.59
CA GLU A 158 -26.64 27.39 10.60
C GLU A 158 -26.59 27.94 9.16
N MET A 159 -25.85 27.29 8.26
CA MET A 159 -25.73 27.69 6.84
C MET A 159 -27.10 27.69 6.11
N ARG A 160 -28.02 26.85 6.53
CA ARG A 160 -29.39 26.80 5.97
C ARG A 160 -30.37 27.71 6.67
N GLY A 161 -29.96 28.41 7.72
CA GLY A 161 -30.86 29.24 8.53
C GLY A 161 -31.90 28.42 9.31
N SER A 162 -31.56 27.17 9.69
CA SER A 162 -32.47 26.27 10.41
C SER A 162 -32.35 26.38 11.93
N ILE A 163 -31.35 27.08 12.42
CA ILE A 163 -31.08 27.42 13.83
C ILE A 163 -30.43 28.77 13.90
#